data_053001a109ffcc509900fa34eb54cc6b
#
_entry.id   053001a109ffcc509900fa34eb54cc6b
#
_cell.length_a   1.000
_cell.length_b   1.000
_cell.length_c   1.000
_cell.angle_alpha   90.00
_cell.angle_beta   90.00
_cell.angle_gamma   90.00
#
_symmetry.space_group_name_H-M   'P 1'
#
loop_
_entity.id
_entity.type
_entity.pdbx_description
1 polymer ?
#
loop_
_entity_poly.entity_id
_entity_poly.type
_entity_poly.pdbx_seq_one_letter_code
_entity_poly.pdbx_strand_id
1 'polypeptide(L)'
;MSTASDLPSLYRADSLAEQAYRAIREGIATGLFRAGERVTERGLAARLNVSATPVREALRRLEQEGLIERVSARQLRVVDHSAGTLRELMLTFAALRALEARFATRKITDAALDRMAALVDAQASREGIDIPERLRIAREFDMEIERAAANPALRSMILSLSIIGQERRARSVESLLEHPEAGLRRVQDHRDLLAAFRERDPDLVEQVFRRHAATGVELLLDDLD
;
A
#
# COMPACT_ATOMS: atom_id res chain seq x y z
N MET A 1 30.34 11.42 -36.76
CA MET A 1 30.53 10.25 -35.87
C MET A 1 30.34 10.76 -34.44
N SER A 2 29.15 10.59 -33.92
CA SER A 2 28.80 11.06 -32.55
C SER A 2 29.16 9.96 -31.56
N THR A 3 30.14 10.23 -30.70
CA THR A 3 30.48 9.34 -29.57
C THR A 3 29.35 9.40 -28.55
N ALA A 4 28.54 8.34 -28.53
CA ALA A 4 27.65 8.11 -27.42
C ALA A 4 28.50 8.03 -26.14
N SER A 5 28.30 8.98 -25.24
CA SER A 5 28.94 8.96 -23.92
C SER A 5 28.29 7.85 -23.11
N ASP A 6 28.98 6.72 -23.00
CA ASP A 6 28.60 5.65 -22.10
C ASP A 6 28.70 6.17 -20.65
N LEU A 7 27.56 6.32 -19.99
CA LEU A 7 27.55 6.57 -18.55
C LEU A 7 28.07 5.33 -17.83
N PRO A 8 29.05 5.49 -16.90
CA PRO A 8 29.61 4.35 -16.19
C PRO A 8 28.51 3.65 -15.35
N SER A 9 28.46 2.33 -15.44
CA SER A 9 27.60 1.49 -14.63
C SER A 9 27.98 1.64 -13.15
N LEU A 10 27.07 2.21 -12.36
CA LEU A 10 27.22 2.29 -10.90
C LEU A 10 26.59 1.05 -10.28
N TYR A 11 27.39 0.03 -9.99
CA TYR A 11 27.00 -1.06 -9.10
C TYR A 11 27.08 -0.57 -7.66
N ARG A 12 25.94 -0.45 -6.97
CA ARG A 12 25.91 -0.14 -5.54
C ARG A 12 25.06 -1.17 -4.80
N ALA A 13 25.64 -1.73 -3.73
CA ALA A 13 24.86 -2.15 -2.58
C ALA A 13 24.04 -0.95 -2.10
N ASP A 14 22.82 -1.20 -1.54
CA ASP A 14 21.95 -0.13 -1.05
C ASP A 14 22.73 0.87 -0.19
N SER A 15 22.69 2.15 -0.55
CA SER A 15 23.35 3.19 0.21
C SER A 15 22.77 3.27 1.62
N LEU A 16 23.55 3.76 2.60
CA LEU A 16 23.04 4.00 3.95
C LEU A 16 21.82 4.95 3.95
N ALA A 17 21.75 5.86 2.98
CA ALA A 17 20.58 6.72 2.80
C ALA A 17 19.33 5.93 2.37
N GLU A 18 19.48 4.98 1.45
CA GLU A 18 18.38 4.10 1.04
C GLU A 18 17.94 3.19 2.19
N GLN A 19 18.87 2.65 2.96
CA GLN A 19 18.55 1.82 4.14
C GLN A 19 17.84 2.64 5.22
N ALA A 20 18.32 3.86 5.51
CA ALA A 20 17.70 4.77 6.46
C ALA A 20 16.28 5.18 5.99
N TYR A 21 16.12 5.48 4.70
CA TYR A 21 14.81 5.78 4.11
C TYR A 21 13.82 4.63 4.32
N ARG A 22 14.21 3.39 3.98
CA ARG A 22 13.33 2.22 4.16
C ARG A 22 12.98 1.98 5.62
N ALA A 23 13.97 2.07 6.52
CA ALA A 23 13.75 1.85 7.95
C ALA A 23 12.80 2.89 8.56
N ILE A 24 12.96 4.19 8.21
CA ILE A 24 12.08 5.23 8.73
C ILE A 24 10.67 5.09 8.11
N ARG A 25 10.59 4.82 6.81
CA ARG A 25 9.35 4.61 6.08
C ARG A 25 8.54 3.45 6.65
N GLU A 26 9.20 2.33 6.93
CA GLU A 26 8.60 1.17 7.59
C GLU A 26 8.16 1.51 9.01
N GLY A 27 8.95 2.28 9.75
CA GLY A 27 8.58 2.73 11.09
C GLY A 27 7.33 3.63 11.09
N ILE A 28 7.10 4.43 10.06
CA ILE A 28 5.86 5.21 9.89
C ILE A 28 4.70 4.27 9.52
N ALA A 29 4.93 3.35 8.60
CA ALA A 29 3.90 2.41 8.13
C ALA A 29 3.38 1.49 9.25
N THR A 30 4.25 1.08 10.17
CA THR A 30 3.92 0.18 11.29
C THR A 30 3.49 0.91 12.56
N GLY A 31 3.48 2.26 12.56
CA GLY A 31 3.14 3.07 13.74
C GLY A 31 4.23 3.15 14.80
N LEU A 32 5.45 2.67 14.52
CA LEU A 32 6.63 2.89 15.39
C LEU A 32 6.93 4.38 15.54
N PHE A 33 6.66 5.17 14.50
CA PHE A 33 6.58 6.63 14.53
C PHE A 33 5.12 7.03 14.34
N ARG A 34 4.52 7.58 15.39
CA ARG A 34 3.10 7.94 15.38
C ARG A 34 2.84 9.19 14.55
N ALA A 35 1.64 9.31 13.98
CA ALA A 35 1.18 10.56 13.38
C ALA A 35 1.32 11.72 14.37
N GLY A 36 1.86 12.85 13.92
CA GLY A 36 2.16 14.02 14.78
C GLY A 36 3.45 13.91 15.60
N GLU A 37 4.12 12.74 15.64
CA GLU A 37 5.35 12.56 16.41
C GLU A 37 6.48 13.42 15.87
N ARG A 38 7.18 14.11 16.77
CA ARG A 38 8.34 14.94 16.43
C ARG A 38 9.59 14.09 16.38
N VAL A 39 10.33 14.21 15.29
CA VAL A 39 11.60 13.53 15.08
C VAL A 39 12.71 14.54 14.78
N THR A 40 13.96 14.15 15.03
CA THR A 40 15.13 14.97 14.69
C THR A 40 16.15 14.14 13.92
N GLU A 41 16.92 14.80 13.03
CA GLU A 41 17.99 14.14 12.28
C GLU A 41 18.97 13.39 13.21
N ARG A 42 19.37 14.03 14.32
CA ARG A 42 20.29 13.44 15.31
C ARG A 42 19.67 12.24 16.06
N GLY A 43 18.42 12.35 16.44
CA GLY A 43 17.72 11.26 17.14
C GLY A 43 17.58 10.03 16.27
N LEU A 44 17.21 10.20 15.00
CA LEU A 44 17.13 9.11 14.04
C LEU A 44 18.50 8.52 13.70
N ALA A 45 19.54 9.37 13.53
CA ALA A 45 20.90 8.93 13.30
C ALA A 45 21.44 8.04 14.44
N ALA A 46 21.16 8.45 15.69
CA ALA A 46 21.51 7.63 16.86
C ALA A 46 20.76 6.29 16.90
N ARG A 47 19.45 6.29 16.61
CA ARG A 47 18.63 5.05 16.59
C ARG A 47 19.05 4.08 15.47
N LEU A 48 19.48 4.61 14.33
CA LEU A 48 19.92 3.81 13.17
C LEU A 48 21.43 3.49 13.19
N ASN A 49 22.15 4.01 14.17
CA ASN A 49 23.63 3.86 14.31
C ASN A 49 24.38 4.30 13.03
N VAL A 50 24.02 5.45 12.47
CA VAL A 50 24.66 6.04 11.29
C VAL A 50 24.95 7.52 11.52
N SER A 51 25.72 8.16 10.62
CA SER A 51 25.90 9.62 10.63
C SER A 51 24.62 10.35 10.22
N ALA A 52 24.55 11.66 10.50
CA ALA A 52 23.39 12.48 10.15
C ALA A 52 23.17 12.65 8.63
N THR A 53 24.20 12.51 7.82
CA THR A 53 24.11 12.73 6.36
C THR A 53 23.14 11.79 5.67
N PRO A 54 23.26 10.45 5.76
CA PRO A 54 22.31 9.53 5.13
C PRO A 54 20.89 9.70 5.67
N VAL A 55 20.73 10.05 6.95
CA VAL A 55 19.40 10.31 7.54
C VAL A 55 18.78 11.57 6.93
N ARG A 56 19.56 12.63 6.71
CA ARG A 56 19.07 13.87 6.09
C ARG A 56 18.59 13.63 4.66
N GLU A 57 19.31 12.82 3.89
CA GLU A 57 18.90 12.43 2.53
C GLU A 57 17.58 11.62 2.56
N ALA A 58 17.49 10.66 3.47
CA ALA A 58 16.27 9.87 3.68
C ALA A 58 15.07 10.76 4.06
N LEU A 59 15.26 11.68 5.01
CA LEU A 59 14.22 12.60 5.46
C LEU A 59 13.75 13.56 4.38
N ARG A 60 14.65 14.06 3.53
CA ARG A 60 14.26 14.88 2.37
C ARG A 60 13.32 14.13 1.43
N ARG A 61 13.60 12.86 1.19
CA ARG A 61 12.75 12.03 0.34
C ARG A 61 11.38 11.78 0.98
N LEU A 62 11.34 11.48 2.28
CA LEU A 62 10.08 11.31 3.03
C LEU A 62 9.28 12.62 3.12
N GLU A 63 9.94 13.77 3.17
CA GLU A 63 9.33 15.10 3.09
C GLU A 63 8.70 15.35 1.70
N GLN A 64 9.37 14.96 0.62
CA GLN A 64 8.83 15.03 -0.75
C GLN A 64 7.64 14.08 -0.96
N GLU A 65 7.62 12.96 -0.26
CA GLU A 65 6.51 11.99 -0.28
C GLU A 65 5.34 12.39 0.64
N GLY A 66 5.46 13.50 1.39
CA GLY A 66 4.43 13.98 2.30
C GLY A 66 4.24 13.12 3.56
N LEU A 67 5.20 12.26 3.90
CA LEU A 67 5.18 11.42 5.10
C LEU A 67 5.73 12.16 6.32
N ILE A 68 6.61 13.11 6.08
CA ILE A 68 7.23 13.97 7.10
C ILE A 68 7.10 15.42 6.65
N GLU A 69 6.88 16.31 7.59
CA GLU A 69 6.87 17.76 7.37
C GLU A 69 7.91 18.46 8.25
N ARG A 70 8.44 19.59 7.77
CA ARG A 70 9.41 20.40 8.49
C ARG A 70 8.70 21.45 9.32
N VAL A 71 8.79 21.31 10.65
CA VAL A 71 8.18 22.26 11.61
C VAL A 71 9.13 23.43 11.90
N SER A 72 10.45 23.17 11.92
CA SER A 72 11.50 24.18 12.08
C SER A 72 12.81 23.71 11.46
N ALA A 73 13.85 24.55 11.50
CA ALA A 73 15.18 24.23 10.96
C ALA A 73 15.77 22.91 11.54
N ARG A 74 15.37 22.50 12.73
CA ARG A 74 15.92 21.32 13.43
C ARG A 74 14.88 20.25 13.81
N GLN A 75 13.60 20.54 13.56
CA GLN A 75 12.48 19.69 13.95
C GLN A 75 11.66 19.28 12.74
N LEU A 76 11.43 18.00 12.63
CA LEU A 76 10.49 17.40 11.68
C LEU A 76 9.36 16.72 12.46
N ARG A 77 8.27 16.44 11.78
CA ARG A 77 7.11 15.76 12.35
C ARG A 77 6.57 14.76 11.33
N VAL A 78 6.15 13.59 11.80
CA VAL A 78 5.35 12.67 10.98
C VAL A 78 4.02 13.36 10.67
N VAL A 79 3.64 13.39 9.41
CA VAL A 79 2.41 14.08 9.00
C VAL A 79 1.21 13.41 9.65
N ASP A 80 0.34 14.25 10.23
CA ASP A 80 -0.93 13.84 10.81
C ASP A 80 -2.06 14.42 9.95
N HIS A 81 -2.65 13.56 9.14
CA HIS A 81 -3.74 13.96 8.26
C HIS A 81 -5.05 14.03 9.04
N SER A 82 -5.82 15.10 8.81
CA SER A 82 -7.20 15.16 9.29
C SER A 82 -8.03 13.99 8.73
N ALA A 83 -9.11 13.62 9.39
CA ALA A 83 -10.02 12.57 8.92
C ALA A 83 -10.50 12.86 7.48
N GLY A 84 -10.84 14.11 7.17
CA GLY A 84 -11.25 14.52 5.82
C GLY A 84 -10.14 14.31 4.78
N THR A 85 -8.91 14.74 5.07
CA THR A 85 -7.76 14.55 4.17
C THR A 85 -7.46 13.06 3.99
N LEU A 86 -7.51 12.30 5.07
CA LEU A 86 -7.28 10.84 5.00
C LEU A 86 -8.34 10.17 4.12
N ARG A 87 -9.60 10.58 4.23
CA ARG A 87 -10.69 10.10 3.35
C ARG A 87 -10.37 10.35 1.88
N GLU A 88 -9.98 11.55 1.51
CA GLU A 88 -9.65 11.90 0.13
C GLU A 88 -8.45 11.09 -0.40
N LEU A 89 -7.42 10.90 0.43
CA LEU A 89 -6.26 10.08 0.09
C LEU A 89 -6.65 8.60 -0.11
N MET A 90 -7.53 8.06 0.73
CA MET A 90 -8.01 6.69 0.60
C MET A 90 -8.88 6.49 -0.64
N LEU A 91 -9.73 7.45 -0.98
CA LEU A 91 -10.51 7.43 -2.23
C LEU A 91 -9.59 7.50 -3.46
N THR A 92 -8.54 8.33 -3.39
CA THR A 92 -7.53 8.40 -4.45
C THR A 92 -6.79 7.07 -4.61
N PHE A 93 -6.35 6.47 -3.50
CA PHE A 93 -5.74 5.14 -3.50
C PHE A 93 -6.67 4.08 -4.12
N ALA A 94 -7.93 4.05 -3.72
CA ALA A 94 -8.95 3.14 -4.25
C ALA A 94 -9.16 3.33 -5.76
N ALA A 95 -9.17 4.57 -6.25
CA ALA A 95 -9.29 4.87 -7.68
C ALA A 95 -8.07 4.37 -8.48
N LEU A 96 -6.86 4.54 -7.96
CA LEU A 96 -5.65 4.02 -8.61
C LEU A 96 -5.62 2.50 -8.63
N ARG A 97 -6.06 1.84 -7.57
CA ARG A 97 -6.17 0.38 -7.51
C ARG A 97 -7.22 -0.16 -8.50
N ALA A 98 -8.35 0.53 -8.64
CA ALA A 98 -9.36 0.18 -9.64
C ALA A 98 -8.83 0.32 -11.08
N LEU A 99 -8.06 1.37 -11.35
CA LEU A 99 -7.37 1.56 -12.63
C LEU A 99 -6.32 0.46 -12.88
N GLU A 100 -5.61 0.03 -11.85
CA GLU A 100 -4.67 -1.10 -11.93
C GLU A 100 -5.40 -2.39 -12.31
N ALA A 101 -6.54 -2.70 -11.68
CA ALA A 101 -7.38 -3.85 -12.02
C ALA A 101 -7.88 -3.77 -13.47
N ARG A 102 -8.32 -2.58 -13.92
CA ARG A 102 -8.67 -2.34 -15.33
C ARG A 102 -7.53 -2.71 -16.29
N PHE A 103 -6.31 -2.26 -16.01
CA PHE A 103 -5.15 -2.57 -16.84
C PHE A 103 -4.75 -4.05 -16.80
N ALA A 104 -4.97 -4.71 -15.67
CA ALA A 104 -4.74 -6.14 -15.51
C ALA A 104 -5.68 -6.97 -16.39
N THR A 105 -6.93 -6.55 -16.58
CA THR A 105 -8.00 -7.35 -17.22
C THR A 105 -7.61 -7.93 -18.57
N ARG A 106 -6.92 -7.16 -19.40
CA ARG A 106 -6.49 -7.61 -20.74
C ARG A 106 -5.23 -8.45 -20.75
N LYS A 107 -4.50 -8.50 -19.64
CA LYS A 107 -3.16 -9.12 -19.53
C LYS A 107 -3.17 -10.34 -18.62
N ILE A 108 -4.14 -10.45 -17.73
CA ILE A 108 -4.22 -11.53 -16.75
C ILE A 108 -4.43 -12.86 -17.46
N THR A 109 -3.65 -13.87 -17.10
CA THR A 109 -3.72 -15.21 -17.69
C THR A 109 -4.76 -16.07 -16.98
N ASP A 110 -5.27 -17.11 -17.65
CA ASP A 110 -6.20 -18.07 -17.03
C ASP A 110 -5.55 -18.74 -15.83
N ALA A 111 -4.26 -19.09 -15.91
CA ALA A 111 -3.53 -19.64 -14.78
C ALA A 111 -3.46 -18.68 -13.57
N ALA A 112 -3.44 -17.36 -13.79
CA ALA A 112 -3.53 -16.38 -12.70
C ALA A 112 -4.94 -16.35 -12.13
N LEU A 113 -5.98 -16.42 -12.96
CA LEU A 113 -7.37 -16.50 -12.52
C LEU A 113 -7.64 -17.77 -11.71
N ASP A 114 -7.04 -18.90 -12.08
CA ASP A 114 -7.14 -20.15 -11.32
C ASP A 114 -6.47 -20.04 -9.95
N ARG A 115 -5.30 -19.37 -9.84
CA ARG A 115 -4.68 -19.08 -8.54
C ARG A 115 -5.55 -18.17 -7.69
N MET A 116 -6.13 -17.13 -8.29
CA MET A 116 -7.05 -16.23 -7.59
C MET A 116 -8.30 -16.97 -7.10
N ALA A 117 -8.83 -17.92 -7.88
CA ALA A 117 -9.95 -18.77 -7.47
C ALA A 117 -9.58 -19.62 -6.24
N ALA A 118 -8.42 -20.27 -6.26
CA ALA A 118 -7.94 -21.05 -5.12
C ALA A 118 -7.75 -20.19 -3.85
N LEU A 119 -7.30 -18.94 -3.99
CA LEU A 119 -7.20 -18.00 -2.87
C LEU A 119 -8.57 -17.61 -2.31
N VAL A 120 -9.56 -17.40 -3.17
CA VAL A 120 -10.94 -17.11 -2.75
C VAL A 120 -11.56 -18.30 -2.00
N ASP A 121 -11.34 -19.51 -2.48
CA ASP A 121 -11.83 -20.74 -1.84
C ASP A 121 -11.14 -20.95 -0.48
N ALA A 122 -9.84 -20.71 -0.39
CA ALA A 122 -9.11 -20.75 0.87
C ALA A 122 -9.64 -19.71 1.87
N GLN A 123 -9.94 -18.50 1.40
CA GLN A 123 -10.50 -17.44 2.25
C GLN A 123 -11.93 -17.76 2.72
N ALA A 124 -12.71 -18.48 1.92
CA ALA A 124 -14.07 -18.91 2.25
C ALA A 124 -14.10 -20.05 3.28
N SER A 125 -13.03 -20.87 3.35
CA SER A 125 -12.89 -21.91 4.34
C SER A 125 -12.76 -21.33 5.74
N ARG A 126 -13.75 -21.60 6.63
CA ARG A 126 -13.85 -20.99 7.96
C ARG A 126 -13.03 -21.70 9.03
N GLU A 127 -12.67 -22.96 8.82
CA GLU A 127 -11.99 -23.79 9.82
C GLU A 127 -10.48 -23.51 9.82
N GLY A 128 -9.98 -23.04 10.96
CA GLY A 128 -8.54 -22.98 11.26
C GLY A 128 -7.75 -21.81 10.65
N ILE A 129 -8.39 -20.86 9.98
CA ILE A 129 -7.70 -19.70 9.41
C ILE A 129 -7.79 -18.49 10.37
N ASP A 130 -6.65 -18.08 10.92
CA ASP A 130 -6.54 -16.89 11.76
C ASP A 130 -6.53 -15.59 10.94
N ILE A 131 -6.63 -14.44 11.62
CA ILE A 131 -6.64 -13.11 10.99
C ILE A 131 -5.39 -12.86 10.13
N PRO A 132 -4.16 -13.10 10.61
CA PRO A 132 -2.95 -12.92 9.81
C PRO A 132 -2.98 -13.71 8.50
N GLU A 133 -3.46 -14.96 8.52
CA GLU A 133 -3.55 -15.78 7.33
C GLU A 133 -4.62 -15.27 6.35
N ARG A 134 -5.77 -14.77 6.86
CA ARG A 134 -6.79 -14.12 6.02
C ARG A 134 -6.26 -12.89 5.31
N LEU A 135 -5.47 -12.07 6.01
CA LEU A 135 -4.79 -10.89 5.45
C LEU A 135 -3.77 -11.28 4.39
N ARG A 136 -3.01 -12.36 4.64
CA ARG A 136 -2.03 -12.88 3.69
C ARG A 136 -2.71 -13.32 2.39
N ILE A 137 -3.79 -14.09 2.48
CA ILE A 137 -4.56 -14.57 1.31
C ILE A 137 -5.12 -13.37 0.51
N ALA A 138 -5.72 -12.39 1.18
CA ALA A 138 -6.25 -11.20 0.53
C ALA A 138 -5.14 -10.40 -0.19
N ARG A 139 -3.96 -10.30 0.43
CA ARG A 139 -2.81 -9.64 -0.18
C ARG A 139 -2.29 -10.40 -1.40
N GLU A 140 -2.25 -11.72 -1.37
CA GLU A 140 -1.84 -12.53 -2.51
C GLU A 140 -2.80 -12.39 -3.69
N PHE A 141 -4.11 -12.32 -3.42
CA PHE A 141 -5.11 -12.01 -4.44
C PHE A 141 -4.82 -10.66 -5.12
N ASP A 142 -4.58 -9.62 -4.35
CA ASP A 142 -4.21 -8.29 -4.83
C ASP A 142 -2.90 -8.31 -5.64
N MET A 143 -1.92 -9.10 -5.24
CA MET A 143 -0.63 -9.23 -5.93
C MET A 143 -0.78 -9.87 -7.33
N GLU A 144 -1.72 -10.78 -7.57
CA GLU A 144 -1.99 -11.29 -8.90
C GLU A 144 -2.48 -10.19 -9.85
N ILE A 145 -3.32 -9.27 -9.36
CA ILE A 145 -3.78 -8.11 -10.12
C ILE A 145 -2.61 -7.17 -10.44
N GLU A 146 -1.78 -6.85 -9.44
CA GLU A 146 -0.59 -5.99 -9.60
C GLU A 146 0.38 -6.56 -10.63
N ARG A 147 0.69 -7.88 -10.55
CA ARG A 147 1.57 -8.56 -11.50
C ARG A 147 1.01 -8.52 -12.93
N ALA A 148 -0.29 -8.76 -13.07
CA ALA A 148 -0.94 -8.73 -14.37
C ALA A 148 -0.99 -7.31 -14.96
N ALA A 149 -1.23 -6.29 -14.16
CA ALA A 149 -1.24 -4.90 -14.62
C ALA A 149 0.10 -4.49 -15.23
N ALA A 150 1.22 -4.96 -14.64
CA ALA A 150 2.59 -4.73 -15.12
C ALA A 150 2.84 -3.25 -15.50
N ASN A 151 2.43 -2.32 -14.62
CA ASN A 151 2.59 -0.88 -14.83
C ASN A 151 3.44 -0.26 -13.70
N PRO A 152 4.76 -0.12 -13.90
CA PRO A 152 5.67 0.37 -12.85
C PRO A 152 5.34 1.80 -12.37
N ALA A 153 4.87 2.67 -13.27
CA ALA A 153 4.53 4.05 -12.91
C ALA A 153 3.31 4.09 -11.98
N LEU A 154 2.24 3.37 -12.33
CA LEU A 154 1.04 3.25 -11.50
C LEU A 154 1.35 2.58 -10.16
N ARG A 155 2.15 1.51 -10.18
CA ARG A 155 2.62 0.84 -8.96
C ARG A 155 3.35 1.80 -8.03
N SER A 156 4.23 2.65 -8.55
CA SER A 156 4.94 3.65 -7.75
C SER A 156 3.99 4.62 -7.07
N MET A 157 2.97 5.12 -7.77
CA MET A 157 1.94 6.00 -7.21
C MET A 157 1.13 5.31 -6.11
N ILE A 158 0.70 4.08 -6.35
CA ILE A 158 -0.02 3.25 -5.37
C ILE A 158 0.84 3.04 -4.12
N LEU A 159 2.10 2.68 -4.27
CA LEU A 159 3.02 2.46 -3.16
C LEU A 159 3.27 3.73 -2.34
N SER A 160 3.36 4.90 -2.97
CA SER A 160 3.51 6.17 -2.26
C SER A 160 2.30 6.46 -1.36
N LEU A 161 1.08 6.21 -1.86
CA LEU A 161 -0.13 6.42 -1.07
C LEU A 161 -0.40 5.31 -0.05
N SER A 162 0.09 4.10 -0.29
CA SER A 162 -0.21 2.94 0.55
C SER A 162 0.25 3.07 2.00
N ILE A 163 1.27 3.89 2.26
CA ILE A 163 1.82 4.10 3.60
C ILE A 163 0.95 5.03 4.42
N ILE A 164 0.35 6.02 3.76
CA ILE A 164 -0.52 6.99 4.45
C ILE A 164 -1.71 6.23 5.03
N GLY A 165 -1.83 6.25 6.34
CA GLY A 165 -2.88 5.54 7.07
C GLY A 165 -2.75 4.00 7.07
N GLN A 166 -1.59 3.42 6.72
CA GLN A 166 -1.41 1.97 6.73
C GLN A 166 -1.66 1.34 8.10
N GLU A 167 -1.17 1.94 9.17
CA GLU A 167 -1.42 1.48 10.55
C GLU A 167 -2.93 1.47 10.87
N ARG A 168 -3.64 2.54 10.49
CA ARG A 168 -5.09 2.63 10.71
C ARG A 168 -5.83 1.58 9.89
N ARG A 169 -5.47 1.42 8.60
CA ARG A 169 -6.06 0.38 7.75
C ARG A 169 -5.85 -1.03 8.31
N ALA A 170 -4.65 -1.32 8.81
CA ALA A 170 -4.38 -2.63 9.40
C ALA A 170 -5.30 -2.89 10.58
N ARG A 171 -5.47 -1.93 11.50
CA ARG A 171 -6.38 -2.04 12.65
C ARG A 171 -7.84 -2.20 12.24
N SER A 172 -8.32 -1.39 11.30
CA SER A 172 -9.71 -1.50 10.82
C SER A 172 -9.97 -2.81 10.12
N VAL A 173 -9.01 -3.34 9.34
CA VAL A 173 -9.15 -4.65 8.71
C VAL A 173 -9.12 -5.78 9.75
N GLU A 174 -8.30 -5.69 10.79
CA GLU A 174 -8.31 -6.64 11.91
C GLU A 174 -9.66 -6.63 12.63
N SER A 175 -10.14 -5.46 13.03
CA SER A 175 -11.47 -5.28 13.64
C SER A 175 -12.58 -5.83 12.75
N LEU A 176 -12.52 -5.57 11.45
CA LEU A 176 -13.47 -6.06 10.47
C LEU A 176 -13.50 -7.59 10.39
N LEU A 177 -12.33 -8.22 10.42
CA LEU A 177 -12.21 -9.68 10.33
C LEU A 177 -12.66 -10.41 11.60
N GLU A 178 -12.75 -9.70 12.72
CA GLU A 178 -13.39 -10.19 13.95
C GLU A 178 -14.92 -10.33 13.78
N HIS A 179 -15.54 -9.61 12.83
CA HIS A 179 -16.97 -9.69 12.55
C HIS A 179 -17.24 -10.71 11.44
N PRO A 180 -17.99 -11.80 11.72
CA PRO A 180 -18.23 -12.89 10.75
C PRO A 180 -18.86 -12.41 9.43
N GLU A 181 -19.77 -11.43 9.51
CA GLU A 181 -20.47 -10.89 8.35
C GLU A 181 -19.55 -10.10 7.41
N ALA A 182 -18.61 -9.35 7.98
CA ALA A 182 -17.65 -8.59 7.19
C ALA A 182 -16.66 -9.49 6.46
N GLY A 183 -16.23 -10.56 7.10
CA GLY A 183 -15.42 -11.60 6.46
C GLY A 183 -16.13 -12.25 5.27
N LEU A 184 -17.44 -12.55 5.43
CA LEU A 184 -18.25 -13.10 4.34
C LEU A 184 -18.42 -12.12 3.18
N ARG A 185 -18.67 -10.85 3.46
CA ARG A 185 -18.78 -9.81 2.45
C ARG A 185 -17.50 -9.71 1.64
N ARG A 186 -16.35 -9.72 2.30
CA ARG A 186 -15.05 -9.66 1.61
C ARG A 186 -14.81 -10.85 0.69
N VAL A 187 -15.18 -12.06 1.10
CA VAL A 187 -15.13 -13.25 0.22
C VAL A 187 -16.03 -13.05 -0.99
N GLN A 188 -17.23 -12.52 -0.81
CA GLN A 188 -18.14 -12.26 -1.93
C GLN A 188 -17.59 -11.19 -2.87
N ASP A 189 -17.02 -10.12 -2.35
CA ASP A 189 -16.37 -9.08 -3.16
C ASP A 189 -15.24 -9.66 -4.04
N HIS A 190 -14.42 -10.56 -3.50
CA HIS A 190 -13.37 -11.23 -4.27
C HIS A 190 -13.94 -12.19 -5.32
N ARG A 191 -15.07 -12.88 -5.04
CA ARG A 191 -15.79 -13.70 -6.04
C ARG A 191 -16.32 -12.85 -7.18
N ASP A 192 -16.93 -11.71 -6.86
CA ASP A 192 -17.45 -10.77 -7.84
C ASP A 192 -16.32 -10.23 -8.74
N LEU A 193 -15.17 -9.88 -8.16
CA LEU A 193 -13.99 -9.47 -8.90
C LEU A 193 -13.46 -10.57 -9.82
N LEU A 194 -13.36 -11.79 -9.31
CA LEU A 194 -12.91 -12.94 -10.10
C LEU A 194 -13.85 -13.21 -11.28
N ALA A 195 -15.17 -13.13 -11.06
CA ALA A 195 -16.18 -13.26 -12.11
C ALA A 195 -16.00 -12.18 -13.17
N ALA A 196 -15.86 -10.91 -12.76
CA ALA A 196 -15.64 -9.80 -13.68
C ALA A 196 -14.35 -9.96 -14.51
N PHE A 197 -13.25 -10.42 -13.90
CA PHE A 197 -12.01 -10.72 -14.62
C PHE A 197 -12.19 -11.83 -15.67
N ARG A 198 -13.02 -12.85 -15.39
CA ARG A 198 -13.33 -13.92 -16.34
C ARG A 198 -14.11 -13.45 -17.55
N GLU A 199 -14.94 -12.43 -17.39
CA GLU A 199 -15.65 -11.78 -18.50
C GLU A 199 -14.73 -10.94 -19.40
N ARG A 200 -13.49 -10.66 -18.96
CA ARG A 200 -12.50 -9.88 -19.72
C ARG A 200 -12.98 -8.46 -20.09
N ASP A 201 -13.94 -7.93 -19.36
CA ASP A 201 -14.46 -6.57 -19.53
C ASP A 201 -13.74 -5.59 -18.56
N PRO A 202 -12.87 -4.67 -19.06
CA PRO A 202 -12.15 -3.74 -18.21
C PRO A 202 -13.04 -2.73 -17.48
N ASP A 203 -14.18 -2.34 -18.08
CA ASP A 203 -15.10 -1.38 -17.46
C ASP A 203 -15.83 -2.02 -16.30
N LEU A 204 -16.27 -3.27 -16.46
CA LEU A 204 -16.89 -4.05 -15.40
C LEU A 204 -15.92 -4.29 -14.25
N VAL A 205 -14.68 -4.72 -14.54
CA VAL A 205 -13.66 -4.95 -13.50
C VAL A 205 -13.37 -3.67 -12.72
N GLU A 206 -13.21 -2.52 -13.39
CA GLU A 206 -13.00 -1.24 -12.71
C GLU A 206 -14.17 -0.88 -11.80
N GLN A 207 -15.40 -1.05 -12.28
CA GLN A 207 -16.61 -0.77 -11.50
C GLN A 207 -16.73 -1.66 -10.26
N VAL A 208 -16.51 -2.96 -10.42
CA VAL A 208 -16.57 -3.92 -9.30
C VAL A 208 -15.47 -3.63 -8.29
N PHE A 209 -14.25 -3.32 -8.76
CA PHE A 209 -13.14 -2.97 -7.86
C PHE A 209 -13.40 -1.68 -7.10
N ARG A 210 -13.98 -0.65 -7.72
CA ARG A 210 -14.36 0.60 -7.04
C ARG A 210 -15.34 0.33 -5.90
N ARG A 211 -16.34 -0.51 -6.12
CA ARG A 211 -17.31 -0.90 -5.08
C ARG A 211 -16.63 -1.63 -3.92
N HIS A 212 -15.79 -2.63 -4.23
CA HIS A 212 -14.99 -3.34 -3.24
C HIS A 212 -14.11 -2.41 -2.39
N ALA A 213 -13.41 -1.47 -3.04
CA ALA A 213 -12.54 -0.53 -2.36
C ALA A 213 -13.32 0.51 -1.51
N ALA A 214 -14.49 0.97 -1.98
CA ALA A 214 -15.32 1.92 -1.25
C ALA A 214 -15.77 1.36 0.10
N THR A 215 -16.19 0.09 0.15
CA THR A 215 -16.54 -0.59 1.40
C THR A 215 -15.37 -0.58 2.39
N GLY A 216 -14.15 -0.80 1.91
CA GLY A 216 -12.95 -0.73 2.75
C GLY A 216 -12.65 0.68 3.28
N VAL A 217 -12.94 1.72 2.50
CA VAL A 217 -12.74 3.12 2.90
C VAL A 217 -13.78 3.56 3.95
N GLU A 218 -15.05 3.22 3.77
CA GLU A 218 -16.12 3.54 4.73
C GLU A 218 -15.82 2.95 6.11
N LEU A 219 -15.47 1.68 6.16
CA LEU A 219 -15.14 0.99 7.42
C LEU A 219 -13.90 1.58 8.12
N LEU A 220 -12.99 2.15 7.36
CA LEU A 220 -11.80 2.82 7.88
C LEU A 220 -12.13 4.16 8.54
N LEU A 221 -13.22 4.77 8.13
CA LEU A 221 -13.63 6.10 8.57
C LEU A 221 -14.61 6.05 9.75
N ASP A 222 -15.40 4.97 9.86
CA ASP A 222 -16.30 4.76 10.99
C ASP A 222 -15.52 4.60 12.32
N ASP A 223 -14.25 4.18 12.27
CA ASP A 223 -13.34 4.14 13.42
C ASP A 223 -12.70 5.51 13.76
N LEU A 224 -13.02 6.58 13.03
CA LEU A 224 -12.42 7.91 13.20
C LEU A 224 -13.35 8.92 13.91
N ASP A 225 -14.63 8.60 14.09
CA ASP A 225 -15.63 9.37 14.84
C ASP A 225 -15.78 8.81 16.27
#